data_654463abf6b55e876611583164ff12c8
#
_entry.id   654463abf6b55e876611583164ff12c8
#
_cell.length_a   1.000
_cell.length_b   1.000
_cell.length_c   1.000
_cell.angle_alpha   90.00
_cell.angle_beta   90.00
_cell.angle_gamma   90.00
#
_symmetry.space_group_name_H-M   'P 1'
#
loop_
_entity.id
_entity.type
_entity.pdbx_description
1 polymer ?
#
loop_
_entity_poly.entity_id
_entity_poly.type
_entity_poly.pdbx_seq_one_letter_code
_entity_poly.pdbx_strand_id
1 'polypeptide(L)'
;RYRMKLKTSYFYTLRENVKDEDSVSGNLLVRSGMIKKNSSGIYMYLPLGYRVLKKIEQVIREEMDATGAQEVLMPALIPEEVYEQSGRRALIGSSMFSLKDRFDKPFVLGPTHEELFLMAAQNKVKSYKDLPFNIYQFQTKFRDEPRPRFGLIRVREFIMKDAYSFDTNLEGLDISYNKMDKAYRNSFDRMGLNYKVVTADTGVMGGLLSEEFQAVTDIGEDT
;
A
#
# COMPACT_ATOMS: atom_id res chain seq x y z
N ARG A 1 3.56 3.41 31.63
CA ARG A 1 2.71 2.92 30.50
C ARG A 1 1.24 3.19 30.83
N TYR A 2 0.55 4.01 30.05
CA TYR A 2 -0.89 4.20 30.17
C TYR A 2 -1.60 2.86 29.88
N ARG A 3 -2.35 2.35 30.86
CA ARG A 3 -3.17 1.15 30.66
C ARG A 3 -4.57 1.59 30.25
N MET A 4 -4.98 1.21 29.03
CA MET A 4 -6.35 1.41 28.59
C MET A 4 -7.29 0.50 29.39
N LYS A 5 -8.31 1.10 30.02
CA LYS A 5 -9.34 0.35 30.74
C LYS A 5 -10.55 0.19 29.81
N LEU A 6 -11.15 -0.99 29.76
CA LEU A 6 -12.30 -1.24 28.91
C LEU A 6 -13.45 -0.27 29.15
N LYS A 7 -13.70 0.09 30.42
CA LYS A 7 -14.76 1.03 30.82
C LYS A 7 -14.60 2.44 30.21
N THR A 8 -13.37 2.86 29.91
CA THR A 8 -13.06 4.19 29.38
C THR A 8 -12.55 4.15 27.95
N SER A 9 -12.52 2.97 27.33
CA SER A 9 -12.07 2.77 25.95
C SER A 9 -13.18 3.06 24.97
N TYR A 10 -12.81 3.61 23.81
CA TYR A 10 -13.69 3.61 22.65
C TYR A 10 -13.72 2.18 22.08
N PHE A 11 -14.66 1.38 22.59
CA PHE A 11 -14.80 -0.02 22.24
C PHE A 11 -16.26 -0.45 22.27
N TYR A 12 -16.67 -1.18 21.24
CA TYR A 12 -17.99 -1.81 21.17
C TYR A 12 -17.89 -3.06 20.27
N THR A 13 -18.89 -3.92 20.39
CA THR A 13 -19.08 -5.05 19.47
C THR A 13 -20.52 -5.05 18.96
N LEU A 14 -20.74 -5.60 17.78
CA LEU A 14 -22.05 -5.82 17.21
C LEU A 14 -22.39 -7.31 17.27
N ARG A 15 -23.65 -7.60 17.63
CA ARG A 15 -24.11 -8.98 17.78
C ARG A 15 -24.35 -9.66 16.42
N GLU A 16 -24.94 -8.92 15.48
CA GLU A 16 -25.37 -9.44 14.18
C GLU A 16 -24.40 -9.02 13.06
N ASN A 17 -24.40 -9.80 12.00
CA ASN A 17 -23.68 -9.45 10.78
C ASN A 17 -24.28 -8.18 10.14
N VAL A 18 -23.42 -7.39 9.50
CA VAL A 18 -23.83 -6.17 8.77
C VAL A 18 -24.24 -6.58 7.36
N LYS A 19 -25.38 -6.09 6.90
CA LYS A 19 -25.99 -6.51 5.63
C LYS A 19 -25.13 -6.18 4.38
N ASP A 20 -24.31 -5.15 4.47
CA ASP A 20 -23.49 -4.62 3.39
C ASP A 20 -22.03 -5.08 3.45
N GLU A 21 -21.72 -6.08 4.28
CA GLU A 21 -20.44 -6.80 4.26
C GLU A 21 -20.63 -8.20 3.65
N ASP A 22 -19.87 -8.47 2.61
CA ASP A 22 -19.99 -9.66 1.76
C ASP A 22 -19.05 -10.82 2.18
N SER A 23 -18.16 -10.58 3.14
CA SER A 23 -17.17 -11.57 3.59
C SER A 23 -17.21 -11.83 5.08
N VAL A 24 -16.74 -13.02 5.48
CA VAL A 24 -16.58 -13.37 6.88
C VAL A 24 -15.57 -12.45 7.57
N SER A 25 -14.44 -12.16 6.93
CA SER A 25 -13.40 -11.29 7.49
C SER A 25 -13.89 -9.85 7.68
N GLY A 26 -14.58 -9.29 6.69
CA GLY A 26 -15.19 -7.95 6.78
C GLY A 26 -16.21 -7.85 7.90
N ASN A 27 -17.11 -8.83 8.00
CA ASN A 27 -18.09 -8.90 9.08
C ASN A 27 -17.45 -9.01 10.46
N LEU A 28 -16.41 -9.85 10.62
CA LEU A 28 -15.72 -10.00 11.90
C LEU A 28 -15.00 -8.69 12.31
N LEU A 29 -14.36 -8.01 11.37
CA LEU A 29 -13.69 -6.73 11.64
C LEU A 29 -14.69 -5.64 12.05
N VAL A 30 -15.85 -5.54 11.38
CA VAL A 30 -16.89 -4.57 11.74
C VAL A 30 -17.53 -4.93 13.07
N ARG A 31 -17.91 -6.19 13.28
CA ARG A 31 -18.55 -6.67 14.52
C ARG A 31 -17.67 -6.53 15.75
N SER A 32 -16.36 -6.69 15.60
CA SER A 32 -15.40 -6.51 16.70
C SER A 32 -15.07 -5.04 17.01
N GLY A 33 -15.64 -4.10 16.25
CA GLY A 33 -15.37 -2.66 16.44
C GLY A 33 -13.97 -2.25 16.02
N MET A 34 -13.33 -3.01 15.13
CA MET A 34 -12.01 -2.67 14.58
C MET A 34 -12.08 -1.68 13.43
N ILE A 35 -13.09 -1.84 12.57
CA ILE A 35 -13.36 -0.94 11.45
C ILE A 35 -14.83 -0.56 11.38
N LYS A 36 -15.12 0.54 10.69
CA LYS A 36 -16.47 0.95 10.33
C LYS A 36 -16.51 1.35 8.87
N LYS A 37 -17.49 0.84 8.14
CA LYS A 37 -17.69 1.21 6.73
C LYS A 37 -18.21 2.66 6.62
N ASN A 38 -17.55 3.46 5.82
CA ASN A 38 -18.00 4.80 5.44
C ASN A 38 -18.82 4.75 4.14
N SER A 39 -18.26 4.05 3.16
CA SER A 39 -18.86 3.81 1.84
C SER A 39 -18.27 2.53 1.26
N SER A 40 -18.77 2.08 0.11
CA SER A 40 -18.23 0.91 -0.59
C SER A 40 -16.73 1.06 -0.85
N GLY A 41 -15.91 0.17 -0.26
CA GLY A 41 -14.45 0.20 -0.37
C GLY A 41 -13.75 1.30 0.42
N ILE A 42 -14.44 1.97 1.35
CA ILE A 42 -13.87 3.05 2.18
C ILE A 42 -14.21 2.79 3.64
N TYR A 43 -13.20 2.63 4.49
CA TYR A 43 -13.35 2.24 5.88
C TYR A 43 -12.65 3.21 6.84
N MET A 44 -13.27 3.37 8.00
CA MET A 44 -12.67 4.01 9.17
C MET A 44 -11.93 2.93 9.97
N TYR A 45 -10.70 3.19 10.38
CA TYR A 45 -10.00 2.36 11.36
C TYR A 45 -10.31 2.89 12.75
N LEU A 46 -11.00 2.10 13.56
CA LEU A 46 -11.31 2.42 14.95
C LEU A 46 -10.12 2.06 15.85
N PRO A 47 -10.09 2.47 17.13
CA PRO A 47 -8.88 2.39 17.94
C PRO A 47 -8.19 1.02 17.95
N LEU A 48 -8.92 -0.09 18.07
CA LEU A 48 -8.33 -1.43 18.06
C LEU A 48 -7.78 -1.80 16.67
N GLY A 49 -8.54 -1.54 15.62
CA GLY A 49 -8.10 -1.79 14.24
C GLY A 49 -6.89 -0.95 13.86
N TYR A 50 -6.88 0.32 14.26
CA TYR A 50 -5.74 1.20 14.00
C TYR A 50 -4.48 0.76 14.75
N ARG A 51 -4.61 0.22 15.98
CA ARG A 51 -3.46 -0.36 16.71
C ARG A 51 -2.89 -1.57 16.01
N VAL A 52 -3.72 -2.44 15.42
CA VAL A 52 -3.26 -3.57 14.61
C VAL A 52 -2.53 -3.07 13.36
N LEU A 53 -3.12 -2.10 12.64
CA LEU A 53 -2.49 -1.48 11.48
C LEU A 53 -1.10 -0.92 11.82
N LYS A 54 -0.98 -0.17 12.92
CA LYS A 54 0.31 0.38 13.38
C LYS A 54 1.34 -0.68 13.74
N LYS A 55 0.92 -1.83 14.27
CA LYS A 55 1.84 -2.96 14.51
C LYS A 55 2.33 -3.58 13.20
N ILE A 56 1.45 -3.74 12.22
CA ILE A 56 1.81 -4.23 10.89
C ILE A 56 2.80 -3.27 10.23
N GLU A 57 2.51 -1.97 10.23
CA GLU A 57 3.43 -0.95 9.72
C GLU A 57 4.80 -1.02 10.42
N GLN A 58 4.83 -1.22 11.73
CA GLN A 58 6.08 -1.27 12.48
C GLN A 58 6.92 -2.49 12.10
N VAL A 59 6.32 -3.66 11.94
CA VAL A 59 7.02 -4.87 11.46
C VAL A 59 7.65 -4.61 10.10
N ILE A 60 6.88 -4.06 9.17
CA ILE A 60 7.36 -3.76 7.81
C ILE A 60 8.46 -2.69 7.85
N ARG A 61 8.30 -1.64 8.65
CA ARG A 61 9.31 -0.57 8.80
C ARG A 61 10.65 -1.10 9.26
N GLU A 62 10.66 -1.95 10.27
CA GLU A 62 11.88 -2.56 10.79
C GLU A 62 12.61 -3.39 9.73
N GLU A 63 11.88 -4.16 8.93
CA GLU A 63 12.47 -4.94 7.84
C GLU A 63 12.95 -4.05 6.67
N MET A 64 12.24 -2.97 6.35
CA MET A 64 12.68 -2.00 5.35
C MET A 64 13.96 -1.27 5.81
N ASP A 65 13.99 -0.76 7.02
CA ASP A 65 15.15 -0.07 7.60
C ASP A 65 16.38 -0.99 7.65
N ALA A 66 16.18 -2.27 7.95
CA ALA A 66 17.25 -3.27 7.95
C ALA A 66 17.90 -3.50 6.58
N THR A 67 17.23 -3.14 5.48
CA THR A 67 17.83 -3.15 4.13
C THR A 67 18.72 -1.95 3.85
N GLY A 68 18.69 -0.92 4.70
CA GLY A 68 19.30 0.38 4.47
C GLY A 68 18.40 1.37 3.72
N ALA A 69 17.15 1.01 3.43
CA ALA A 69 16.18 1.92 2.83
C ALA A 69 15.79 3.03 3.83
N GLN A 70 15.46 4.20 3.32
CA GLN A 70 15.09 5.35 4.15
C GLN A 70 13.63 5.74 3.92
N GLU A 71 12.92 6.00 5.02
CA GLU A 71 11.50 6.36 4.98
C GLU A 71 11.32 7.83 4.57
N VAL A 72 10.39 8.04 3.64
CA VAL A 72 9.94 9.35 3.16
C VAL A 72 8.42 9.42 3.19
N LEU A 73 7.84 10.55 2.87
CA LEU A 73 6.39 10.70 2.69
C LEU A 73 6.13 11.63 1.51
N MET A 74 5.52 11.09 0.46
CA MET A 74 5.10 11.83 -0.72
C MET A 74 3.66 12.33 -0.56
N PRO A 75 3.26 13.41 -1.26
CA PRO A 75 1.87 13.87 -1.24
C PRO A 75 0.92 12.87 -1.90
N ALA A 76 -0.32 12.81 -1.43
CA ALA A 76 -1.38 12.01 -2.04
C ALA A 76 -2.14 12.78 -3.14
N LEU A 77 -2.20 14.11 -3.03
CA LEU A 77 -2.78 14.99 -4.04
C LEU A 77 -1.68 15.40 -5.03
N ILE A 78 -1.84 15.03 -6.30
CA ILE A 78 -0.78 15.10 -7.29
C ILE A 78 -1.31 15.83 -8.53
N PRO A 79 -0.58 16.81 -9.09
CA PRO A 79 -0.93 17.41 -10.38
C PRO A 79 -1.03 16.33 -11.46
N GLU A 80 -2.12 16.34 -12.24
CA GLU A 80 -2.37 15.32 -13.28
C GLU A 80 -1.25 15.27 -14.32
N GLU A 81 -0.64 16.41 -14.62
CA GLU A 81 0.50 16.54 -15.55
C GLU A 81 1.68 15.62 -15.23
N VAL A 82 1.88 15.25 -13.95
CA VAL A 82 2.95 14.33 -13.53
C VAL A 82 2.77 12.95 -14.18
N TYR A 83 1.54 12.46 -14.22
CA TYR A 83 1.21 11.18 -14.87
C TYR A 83 1.07 11.28 -16.39
N GLU A 84 0.73 12.47 -16.91
CA GLU A 84 0.75 12.74 -18.35
C GLU A 84 2.18 12.69 -18.89
N GLN A 85 3.14 13.32 -18.21
CA GLN A 85 4.55 13.32 -18.59
C GLN A 85 5.16 11.92 -18.61
N SER A 86 4.76 11.02 -17.71
CA SER A 86 5.21 9.62 -17.71
C SER A 86 4.47 8.74 -18.74
N GLY A 87 3.40 9.25 -19.33
CA GLY A 87 2.49 8.48 -20.20
C GLY A 87 1.56 7.53 -19.45
N ARG A 88 1.64 7.46 -18.12
CA ARG A 88 0.86 6.51 -17.31
C ARG A 88 -0.56 6.98 -17.02
N ARG A 89 -0.87 8.27 -17.24
CA ARG A 89 -2.22 8.78 -17.08
C ARG A 89 -3.23 7.99 -17.92
N ALA A 90 -2.92 7.73 -19.20
CA ALA A 90 -3.74 6.97 -20.10
C ALA A 90 -3.79 5.47 -19.76
N LEU A 91 -2.66 4.91 -19.31
CA LEU A 91 -2.56 3.49 -18.95
C LEU A 91 -3.36 3.14 -17.68
N ILE A 92 -3.31 3.98 -16.66
CA ILE A 92 -4.08 3.80 -15.41
C ILE A 92 -5.56 4.15 -15.66
N GLY A 93 -5.83 5.15 -16.48
CA GLY A 93 -7.15 5.47 -16.99
C GLY A 93 -8.16 5.80 -15.89
N SER A 94 -9.33 5.16 -15.96
CA SER A 94 -10.47 5.39 -15.07
C SER A 94 -10.23 4.89 -13.61
N SER A 95 -9.15 4.16 -13.36
CA SER A 95 -8.78 3.77 -11.99
C SER A 95 -8.22 4.92 -11.15
N MET A 96 -7.95 6.09 -11.78
CA MET A 96 -7.57 7.31 -11.06
C MET A 96 -8.80 8.11 -10.64
N PHE A 97 -8.82 8.52 -9.36
CA PHE A 97 -9.69 9.61 -8.94
C PHE A 97 -9.13 10.94 -9.43
N SER A 98 -9.91 11.64 -10.24
CA SER A 98 -9.55 12.93 -10.83
C SER A 98 -10.42 14.03 -10.26
N LEU A 99 -9.83 15.19 -10.01
CA LEU A 99 -10.51 16.37 -9.48
C LEU A 99 -9.86 17.65 -10.04
N LYS A 100 -10.50 18.76 -9.79
CA LYS A 100 -9.95 20.07 -10.09
C LYS A 100 -9.91 20.92 -8.85
N ASP A 101 -8.91 21.80 -8.75
CA ASP A 101 -8.89 22.81 -7.72
C ASP A 101 -9.85 23.97 -8.07
N ARG A 102 -9.91 24.98 -7.18
CA ARG A 102 -10.76 26.18 -7.37
C ARG A 102 -10.41 27.03 -8.60
N PHE A 103 -9.28 26.76 -9.23
CA PHE A 103 -8.79 27.45 -10.43
C PHE A 103 -8.88 26.55 -11.67
N ASP A 104 -9.67 25.48 -11.61
CA ASP A 104 -9.83 24.47 -12.67
C ASP A 104 -8.52 23.71 -13.03
N LYS A 105 -7.49 23.79 -12.20
CA LYS A 105 -6.27 23.01 -12.39
C LYS A 105 -6.54 21.52 -12.07
N PRO A 106 -6.19 20.59 -13.00
CA PRO A 106 -6.46 19.17 -12.80
C PRO A 106 -5.45 18.53 -11.81
N PHE A 107 -5.99 17.71 -10.94
CA PHE A 107 -5.26 16.89 -9.98
C PHE A 107 -5.80 15.46 -9.99
N VAL A 108 -5.02 14.54 -9.47
CA VAL A 108 -5.41 13.16 -9.18
C VAL A 108 -5.06 12.80 -7.75
N LEU A 109 -5.77 11.83 -7.20
CA LEU A 109 -5.37 11.17 -5.96
C LEU A 109 -4.47 9.98 -6.32
N GLY A 110 -3.28 9.91 -5.72
CA GLY A 110 -2.23 8.97 -6.10
C GLY A 110 -2.62 7.50 -6.02
N PRO A 111 -2.70 6.77 -7.13
CA PRO A 111 -2.89 5.32 -7.13
C PRO A 111 -1.58 4.56 -6.89
N THR A 112 -0.46 5.19 -7.21
CA THR A 112 0.93 4.76 -7.04
C THR A 112 1.84 5.99 -7.15
N HIS A 113 3.12 5.90 -6.78
CA HIS A 113 3.95 7.11 -6.59
C HIS A 113 5.32 7.06 -7.29
N GLU A 114 5.53 6.22 -8.29
CA GLU A 114 6.80 6.09 -9.01
C GLU A 114 7.32 7.43 -9.50
N GLU A 115 6.45 8.25 -10.10
CA GLU A 115 6.80 9.55 -10.65
C GLU A 115 7.34 10.50 -9.58
N LEU A 116 6.71 10.55 -8.41
CA LEU A 116 7.14 11.42 -7.31
C LEU A 116 8.45 10.97 -6.70
N PHE A 117 8.68 9.67 -6.60
CA PHE A 117 9.96 9.13 -6.16
C PHE A 117 11.08 9.44 -7.15
N LEU A 118 10.80 9.38 -8.45
CA LEU A 118 11.75 9.79 -9.48
C LEU A 118 12.05 11.30 -9.37
N MET A 119 11.05 12.15 -9.17
CA MET A 119 11.24 13.59 -8.96
C MET A 119 12.10 13.86 -7.72
N ALA A 120 11.88 13.15 -6.62
CA ALA A 120 12.72 13.27 -5.43
C ALA A 120 14.17 12.82 -5.69
N ALA A 121 14.36 11.74 -6.46
CA ALA A 121 15.67 11.24 -6.84
C ALA A 121 16.48 12.23 -7.69
N GLN A 122 15.84 13.01 -8.56
CA GLN A 122 16.50 14.01 -9.41
C GLN A 122 17.31 15.05 -8.61
N ASN A 123 16.87 15.39 -7.41
CA ASN A 123 17.60 16.32 -6.55
C ASN A 123 18.84 15.70 -5.92
N LYS A 124 18.80 14.39 -5.65
CA LYS A 124 19.91 13.68 -5.04
C LYS A 124 20.96 13.23 -6.06
N VAL A 125 20.53 12.71 -7.19
CA VAL A 125 21.41 12.09 -8.19
C VAL A 125 22.02 13.15 -9.08
N LYS A 126 23.33 13.39 -8.91
CA LYS A 126 24.14 14.25 -9.77
C LYS A 126 25.11 13.46 -10.62
N SER A 127 25.45 12.25 -10.17
CA SER A 127 26.31 11.30 -10.90
C SER A 127 26.01 9.87 -10.49
N TYR A 128 26.55 8.89 -11.20
CA TYR A 128 26.45 7.47 -10.84
C TYR A 128 27.02 7.13 -9.45
N LYS A 129 27.87 7.99 -8.89
CA LYS A 129 28.46 7.84 -7.55
C LYS A 129 27.44 8.07 -6.43
N ASP A 130 26.30 8.65 -6.73
CA ASP A 130 25.20 8.86 -5.77
C ASP A 130 24.31 7.63 -5.63
N LEU A 131 24.55 6.60 -6.44
CA LEU A 131 23.85 5.32 -6.48
C LEU A 131 24.71 4.20 -5.85
N PRO A 132 24.12 3.13 -5.32
CA PRO A 132 22.68 2.89 -5.21
C PRO A 132 22.05 3.53 -3.97
N PHE A 133 20.74 3.69 -3.98
CA PHE A 133 19.95 3.97 -2.77
C PHE A 133 18.53 3.44 -2.93
N ASN A 134 17.83 3.31 -1.81
CA ASN A 134 16.45 2.89 -1.75
C ASN A 134 15.68 3.81 -0.79
N ILE A 135 14.52 4.25 -1.20
CA ILE A 135 13.60 5.04 -0.38
C ILE A 135 12.21 4.42 -0.41
N TYR A 136 11.49 4.50 0.70
CA TYR A 136 10.16 3.90 0.82
C TYR A 136 9.22 4.79 1.62
N GLN A 137 7.93 4.50 1.55
CA GLN A 137 6.93 5.21 2.33
C GLN A 137 5.82 4.28 2.79
N PHE A 138 5.06 4.74 3.78
CA PHE A 138 3.68 4.33 4.04
C PHE A 138 2.77 5.49 3.63
N GLN A 139 1.96 5.29 2.61
CA GLN A 139 1.12 6.34 2.08
C GLN A 139 -0.25 5.80 1.67
N THR A 140 -1.26 6.63 1.87
CA THR A 140 -2.61 6.35 1.38
C THR A 140 -2.63 6.35 -0.14
N LYS A 141 -3.21 5.30 -0.71
CA LYS A 141 -3.45 5.14 -2.15
C LYS A 141 -4.94 5.18 -2.42
N PHE A 142 -5.26 5.66 -3.61
CA PHE A 142 -6.63 5.79 -4.07
C PHE A 142 -6.76 5.09 -5.42
N ARG A 143 -7.66 4.13 -5.51
CA ARG A 143 -7.97 3.45 -6.76
C ARG A 143 -9.49 3.38 -6.92
N ASP A 144 -10.02 3.89 -8.02
CA ASP A 144 -11.45 3.85 -8.30
C ASP A 144 -11.87 2.44 -8.71
N GLU A 145 -11.80 1.53 -7.74
CA GLU A 145 -12.15 0.13 -7.90
C GLU A 145 -13.66 0.00 -8.19
N PRO A 146 -14.05 -0.56 -9.35
CA PRO A 146 -15.47 -0.65 -9.71
C PRO A 146 -16.25 -1.64 -8.86
N ARG A 147 -15.59 -2.64 -8.24
CA ARG A 147 -16.22 -3.70 -7.44
C ARG A 147 -15.43 -3.95 -6.15
N PRO A 148 -15.46 -3.01 -5.19
CA PRO A 148 -14.89 -3.27 -3.87
C PRO A 148 -15.57 -4.45 -3.21
N ARG A 149 -14.77 -5.33 -2.58
CA ARG A 149 -15.29 -6.56 -1.93
C ARG A 149 -14.29 -7.13 -0.94
N PHE A 150 -14.73 -8.12 -0.16
CA PHE A 150 -13.92 -8.84 0.83
C PHE A 150 -13.35 -7.94 1.93
N GLY A 151 -14.18 -7.06 2.48
CA GLY A 151 -13.78 -6.17 3.58
C GLY A 151 -12.62 -5.27 3.19
N LEU A 152 -11.48 -5.41 3.84
CA LEU A 152 -10.27 -4.61 3.58
C LEU A 152 -9.39 -5.12 2.44
N ILE A 153 -9.74 -6.23 1.78
CA ILE A 153 -8.89 -6.85 0.75
C ILE A 153 -8.95 -6.07 -0.57
N ARG A 154 -10.15 -5.70 -1.03
CA ARG A 154 -10.33 -4.93 -2.27
C ARG A 154 -11.10 -3.65 -2.00
N VAL A 155 -10.36 -2.59 -1.79
CA VAL A 155 -10.86 -1.27 -1.35
C VAL A 155 -10.46 -0.16 -2.30
N ARG A 156 -11.05 1.03 -2.12
CA ARG A 156 -10.79 2.22 -2.94
C ARG A 156 -9.78 3.18 -2.31
N GLU A 157 -9.65 3.12 -1.00
CA GLU A 157 -8.67 3.88 -0.21
C GLU A 157 -7.97 2.92 0.75
N PHE A 158 -6.65 2.90 0.73
CA PHE A 158 -5.84 2.01 1.57
C PHE A 158 -4.43 2.56 1.78
N ILE A 159 -3.76 2.07 2.81
CA ILE A 159 -2.37 2.40 3.09
C ILE A 159 -1.47 1.33 2.46
N MET A 160 -0.51 1.76 1.67
CA MET A 160 0.49 0.90 1.04
C MET A 160 1.88 1.26 1.57
N LYS A 161 2.71 0.26 1.83
CA LYS A 161 4.15 0.44 1.84
C LYS A 161 4.63 0.25 0.40
N ASP A 162 5.22 1.27 -0.16
CA ASP A 162 5.88 1.22 -1.47
C ASP A 162 7.33 1.69 -1.35
N ALA A 163 8.23 0.93 -1.99
CA ALA A 163 9.67 1.15 -1.97
C ALA A 163 10.22 1.18 -3.40
N TYR A 164 11.22 2.04 -3.61
CA TYR A 164 11.80 2.27 -4.93
C TYR A 164 13.32 2.30 -4.81
N SER A 165 14.00 1.42 -5.57
CA SER A 165 15.44 1.36 -5.62
C SER A 165 15.97 2.07 -6.87
N PHE A 166 17.15 2.66 -6.74
CA PHE A 166 17.86 3.32 -7.80
C PHE A 166 19.27 2.74 -7.87
N ASP A 167 19.57 2.05 -8.95
CA ASP A 167 20.79 1.27 -9.13
C ASP A 167 21.54 1.69 -10.39
N THR A 168 22.83 1.37 -10.48
CA THR A 168 23.68 1.77 -11.62
C THR A 168 23.57 0.83 -12.81
N ASN A 169 23.20 -0.42 -12.59
CA ASN A 169 23.12 -1.48 -13.59
C ASN A 169 22.19 -2.61 -13.14
N LEU A 170 21.99 -3.60 -13.99
CA LEU A 170 21.12 -4.75 -13.72
C LEU A 170 21.62 -5.61 -12.56
N GLU A 171 22.92 -5.78 -12.40
CA GLU A 171 23.48 -6.53 -11.26
C GLU A 171 23.15 -5.82 -9.92
N GLY A 172 23.29 -4.50 -9.87
CA GLY A 172 22.87 -3.68 -8.71
C GLY A 172 21.38 -3.79 -8.46
N LEU A 173 20.56 -3.78 -9.52
CA LEU A 173 19.11 -3.97 -9.41
C LEU A 173 18.77 -5.34 -8.81
N ASP A 174 19.43 -6.42 -9.23
CA ASP A 174 19.23 -7.76 -8.68
C ASP A 174 19.58 -7.80 -7.18
N ILE A 175 20.65 -7.12 -6.76
CA ILE A 175 21.01 -7.00 -5.35
C ILE A 175 19.91 -6.29 -4.56
N SER A 176 19.40 -5.18 -5.07
CA SER A 176 18.30 -4.43 -4.46
C SER A 176 17.00 -5.25 -4.41
N TYR A 177 16.68 -5.95 -5.47
CA TYR A 177 15.52 -6.84 -5.54
C TYR A 177 15.59 -7.96 -4.50
N ASN A 178 16.73 -8.64 -4.38
CA ASN A 178 16.92 -9.70 -3.40
C ASN A 178 16.86 -9.21 -1.95
N LYS A 179 17.30 -7.99 -1.68
CA LYS A 179 17.10 -7.35 -0.37
C LYS A 179 15.61 -7.16 -0.05
N MET A 180 14.82 -6.73 -1.04
CA MET A 180 13.37 -6.58 -0.88
C MET A 180 12.66 -7.91 -0.71
N ASP A 181 12.99 -8.93 -1.50
CA ASP A 181 12.46 -10.30 -1.35
C ASP A 181 12.67 -10.81 0.08
N LYS A 182 13.89 -10.69 0.59
CA LYS A 182 14.22 -11.09 1.96
C LYS A 182 13.42 -10.29 3.00
N ALA A 183 13.31 -8.99 2.85
CA ALA A 183 12.55 -8.13 3.76
C ALA A 183 11.06 -8.47 3.76
N TYR A 184 10.48 -8.81 2.62
CA TYR A 184 9.08 -9.23 2.51
C TYR A 184 8.85 -10.58 3.17
N ARG A 185 9.72 -11.58 2.93
CA ARG A 185 9.65 -12.88 3.61
C ARG A 185 9.69 -12.70 5.13
N ASN A 186 10.68 -11.96 5.64
CA ASN A 186 10.79 -11.68 7.06
C ASN A 186 9.53 -11.00 7.62
N SER A 187 8.97 -10.02 6.89
CA SER A 187 7.75 -9.32 7.32
C SER A 187 6.57 -10.27 7.42
N PHE A 188 6.33 -11.10 6.41
CA PHE A 188 5.21 -12.04 6.39
C PHE A 188 5.39 -13.18 7.39
N ASP A 189 6.62 -13.69 7.57
CA ASP A 189 6.94 -14.69 8.58
C ASP A 189 6.69 -14.14 10.01
N ARG A 190 7.12 -12.91 10.29
CA ARG A 190 6.86 -12.23 11.58
C ARG A 190 5.37 -11.99 11.83
N MET A 191 4.59 -11.80 10.80
CA MET A 191 3.12 -11.68 10.89
C MET A 191 2.40 -13.03 10.95
N GLY A 192 3.13 -14.15 10.79
CA GLY A 192 2.58 -15.50 10.83
C GLY A 192 1.73 -15.88 9.61
N LEU A 193 1.99 -15.27 8.46
CA LEU A 193 1.26 -15.57 7.24
C LEU A 193 1.82 -16.82 6.55
N ASN A 194 0.93 -17.69 6.10
CA ASN A 194 1.27 -18.75 5.17
C ASN A 194 1.13 -18.22 3.74
N TYR A 195 2.22 -18.17 3.00
CA TYR A 195 2.26 -17.58 1.66
C TYR A 195 3.12 -18.39 0.69
N LYS A 196 2.90 -18.14 -0.59
CA LYS A 196 3.75 -18.60 -1.69
C LYS A 196 4.21 -17.41 -2.51
N VAL A 197 5.41 -17.50 -3.07
CA VAL A 197 5.91 -16.52 -4.05
C VAL A 197 5.68 -17.10 -5.43
N VAL A 198 4.97 -16.37 -6.26
CA VAL A 198 4.59 -16.77 -7.62
C VAL A 198 5.03 -15.72 -8.63
N THR A 199 5.33 -16.15 -9.85
CA THR A 199 5.57 -15.25 -10.97
C THR A 199 4.26 -14.55 -11.33
N ALA A 200 4.32 -13.24 -11.53
CA ALA A 200 3.18 -12.41 -11.88
C ALA A 200 3.39 -11.67 -13.20
N ASP A 201 2.30 -11.16 -13.76
CA ASP A 201 2.35 -10.25 -14.89
C ASP A 201 2.92 -8.89 -14.46
N THR A 202 3.79 -8.30 -15.28
CA THR A 202 4.35 -6.96 -15.02
C THR A 202 3.32 -5.84 -15.17
N GLY A 203 2.23 -6.09 -15.90
CA GLY A 203 1.11 -5.17 -16.08
C GLY A 203 1.54 -3.79 -16.59
N VAL A 204 0.83 -2.76 -16.13
CA VAL A 204 1.12 -1.35 -16.46
C VAL A 204 2.41 -0.82 -15.82
N MET A 205 3.00 -1.56 -14.89
CA MET A 205 4.27 -1.21 -14.25
C MET A 205 5.46 -1.48 -15.18
N GLY A 206 5.33 -2.46 -16.08
CA GLY A 206 6.42 -2.88 -16.97
C GLY A 206 7.53 -3.63 -16.22
N GLY A 207 8.66 -3.83 -16.88
CA GLY A 207 9.81 -4.50 -16.30
C GLY A 207 10.02 -5.91 -16.84
N LEU A 208 11.12 -6.56 -16.40
CA LEU A 208 11.53 -7.89 -16.88
C LEU A 208 11.03 -9.02 -15.97
N LEU A 209 10.75 -8.72 -14.70
CA LEU A 209 10.34 -9.69 -13.69
C LEU A 209 9.30 -9.07 -12.79
N SER A 210 8.28 -9.84 -12.46
CA SER A 210 7.30 -9.52 -11.42
C SER A 210 7.01 -10.76 -10.61
N GLU A 211 6.94 -10.61 -9.29
CA GLU A 211 6.59 -11.66 -8.36
C GLU A 211 5.54 -11.15 -7.36
N GLU A 212 4.70 -12.04 -6.91
CA GLU A 212 3.68 -11.77 -5.89
C GLU A 212 3.82 -12.70 -4.71
N PHE A 213 3.67 -12.16 -3.51
CA PHE A 213 3.51 -12.93 -2.27
C PHE A 213 2.02 -13.16 -2.05
N GLN A 214 1.57 -14.36 -2.37
CA GLN A 214 0.16 -14.74 -2.26
C GLN A 214 -0.10 -15.50 -0.97
N ALA A 215 -0.96 -14.94 -0.10
CA ALA A 215 -1.38 -15.62 1.12
C ALA A 215 -2.31 -16.80 0.79
N VAL A 216 -2.01 -17.97 1.34
CA VAL A 216 -2.84 -19.18 1.14
C VAL A 216 -4.05 -19.10 2.05
N THR A 217 -5.24 -19.08 1.46
CA THR A 217 -6.51 -18.98 2.18
C THR A 217 -7.67 -19.57 1.36
N ASP A 218 -8.65 -20.14 2.05
CA ASP A 218 -9.84 -20.73 1.41
C ASP A 218 -10.77 -19.68 0.76
N ILE A 219 -10.58 -18.41 1.07
CA ILE A 219 -11.34 -17.27 0.52
C ILE A 219 -10.56 -16.49 -0.53
N GLY A 220 -9.45 -17.04 -1.04
CA GLY A 220 -8.64 -16.43 -2.09
C GLY A 220 -9.39 -16.32 -3.42
N GLU A 221 -8.95 -15.37 -4.26
CA GLU A 221 -9.52 -15.17 -5.62
C GLU A 221 -8.83 -16.05 -6.66
N ASP A 222 -7.58 -16.46 -6.42
CA ASP A 222 -6.76 -17.26 -7.33
C ASP A 222 -6.66 -18.72 -6.83
N THR A 223 -6.51 -19.65 -7.77
CA THR A 223 -6.45 -21.11 -7.51
C THR A 223 -5.13 -21.71 -7.98
#